data_fb2de3a212b3afa2ca7a78b8c45b89de
#
_entry.id   fb2de3a212b3afa2ca7a78b8c45b89de
#
_cell.length_a   1.000
_cell.length_b   1.000
_cell.length_c   1.000
_cell.angle_alpha   90.00
_cell.angle_beta   90.00
_cell.angle_gamma   90.00
#
_symmetry.space_group_name_H-M   'P 1'
#
loop_
_entity.id
_entity.type
_entity.pdbx_description
1 polymer ?
#
loop_
_entity_poly.entity_id
_entity_poly.type
_entity_poly.pdbx_seq_one_letter_code
_entity_poly.pdbx_strand_id
1 'polypeptide(L)'
;MAIPAALAMRTIKSKPKVSIDKTTTSVLLATGLGAAAFFGIRALVRKFKRDIREGQALTEGNPANFAIRLVMAFENDNAFGWGTDEESLFRTLEQIPTASMMRKVQRAYRDLEGRNLAADLQNELTTEEFAIANEIIKSKR
;
A
#
# COMPACT_ATOMS: atom_id res chain seq x y z
N MET A 1 -58.85 14.97 -43.53
CA MET A 1 -57.75 15.92 -43.46
C MET A 1 -56.48 15.07 -43.16
N ALA A 2 -55.65 14.95 -44.17
CA ALA A 2 -54.44 14.15 -44.11
C ALA A 2 -53.26 15.08 -43.65
N ILE A 3 -52.60 14.71 -42.57
CA ILE A 3 -51.42 15.38 -42.12
C ILE A 3 -50.22 14.85 -42.89
N PRO A 4 -49.39 15.64 -43.54
CA PRO A 4 -48.31 15.17 -44.38
C PRO A 4 -47.16 14.62 -43.52
N ALA A 5 -46.76 13.40 -43.83
CA ALA A 5 -45.65 12.64 -43.21
C ALA A 5 -44.23 13.20 -43.53
N ALA A 6 -44.10 14.51 -43.80
CA ALA A 6 -42.84 15.08 -44.31
C ALA A 6 -41.99 15.82 -43.28
N LEU A 7 -42.25 15.65 -41.95
CA LEU A 7 -41.52 16.42 -40.94
C LEU A 7 -40.68 15.59 -39.98
N ALA A 8 -40.46 14.30 -40.25
CA ALA A 8 -39.69 13.39 -39.38
C ALA A 8 -38.26 13.11 -39.87
N MET A 9 -37.80 13.78 -40.91
CA MET A 9 -36.41 13.66 -41.37
C MET A 9 -35.62 14.96 -41.14
N ARG A 10 -35.50 15.37 -39.90
CA ARG A 10 -34.58 16.47 -39.58
C ARG A 10 -33.47 16.03 -38.69
N THR A 11 -32.33 15.93 -39.35
CA THR A 11 -30.99 16.08 -38.76
C THR A 11 -30.52 15.01 -37.81
N ILE A 12 -30.08 13.91 -38.36
CA ILE A 12 -28.87 13.27 -37.80
C ILE A 12 -27.73 14.24 -38.14
N LYS A 13 -27.53 15.19 -37.23
CA LYS A 13 -26.43 16.13 -37.29
C LYS A 13 -25.17 15.29 -37.21
N SER A 14 -24.36 15.31 -38.24
CA SER A 14 -23.06 14.65 -38.36
C SER A 14 -22.30 14.75 -37.07
N LYS A 15 -21.96 13.58 -36.49
CA LYS A 15 -20.99 13.49 -35.40
C LYS A 15 -19.73 14.20 -35.84
N PRO A 16 -19.17 15.11 -35.04
CA PRO A 16 -17.90 15.73 -35.36
C PRO A 16 -16.89 14.61 -35.59
N LYS A 17 -16.34 14.52 -36.81
CA LYS A 17 -15.18 13.69 -37.08
C LYS A 17 -14.04 14.33 -36.29
N VAL A 18 -13.77 13.79 -35.10
CA VAL A 18 -12.52 14.07 -34.40
C VAL A 18 -11.42 13.40 -35.23
N SER A 19 -10.79 14.18 -36.08
CA SER A 19 -9.56 13.76 -36.76
C SER A 19 -8.46 13.73 -35.68
N ILE A 20 -8.31 12.59 -35.05
CA ILE A 20 -7.17 12.33 -34.15
C ILE A 20 -5.98 12.20 -35.08
N ASP A 21 -5.13 13.20 -35.07
CA ASP A 21 -3.88 13.21 -35.82
C ASP A 21 -3.04 12.01 -35.37
N LYS A 22 -2.38 11.32 -36.31
CA LYS A 22 -1.55 10.12 -36.02
C LYS A 22 -0.53 10.38 -34.92
N THR A 23 -0.01 11.60 -34.84
CA THR A 23 0.93 12.03 -33.79
C THR A 23 0.27 12.04 -32.41
N THR A 24 -0.95 12.56 -32.29
CA THR A 24 -1.71 12.61 -31.03
C THR A 24 -2.08 11.21 -30.56
N THR A 25 -2.47 10.32 -31.49
CA THR A 25 -2.79 8.92 -31.17
C THR A 25 -1.53 8.18 -30.69
N SER A 26 -0.38 8.40 -31.33
CA SER A 26 0.88 7.76 -30.94
C SER A 26 1.34 8.21 -29.57
N VAL A 27 1.22 9.49 -29.23
CA VAL A 27 1.58 10.02 -27.89
C VAL A 27 0.65 9.49 -26.81
N LEU A 28 -0.67 9.43 -27.06
CA LEU A 28 -1.64 8.89 -26.11
C LEU A 28 -1.43 7.40 -25.87
N LEU A 29 -1.13 6.63 -26.92
CA LEU A 29 -0.81 5.19 -26.77
C LEU A 29 0.52 4.97 -26.03
N ALA A 30 1.55 5.75 -26.36
CA ALA A 30 2.85 5.63 -25.70
C ALA A 30 2.78 5.97 -24.20
N THR A 31 2.08 7.04 -23.84
CA THR A 31 1.91 7.44 -22.43
C THR A 31 1.00 6.46 -21.68
N GLY A 32 -0.09 6.02 -22.28
CA GLY A 32 -1.03 5.07 -21.68
C GLY A 32 -0.38 3.70 -21.43
N LEU A 33 0.33 3.17 -22.41
CA LEU A 33 1.05 1.89 -22.29
C LEU A 33 2.21 2.00 -21.30
N GLY A 34 2.94 3.11 -21.30
CA GLY A 34 4.03 3.34 -20.37
C GLY A 34 3.57 3.41 -18.92
N ALA A 35 2.47 4.12 -18.65
CA ALA A 35 1.90 4.19 -17.31
C ALA A 35 1.35 2.83 -16.85
N ALA A 36 0.59 2.12 -17.69
CA ALA A 36 0.07 0.80 -17.38
C ALA A 36 1.19 -0.21 -17.10
N ALA A 37 2.24 -0.22 -17.92
CA ALA A 37 3.42 -1.07 -17.71
C ALA A 37 4.14 -0.71 -16.40
N PHE A 38 4.34 0.58 -16.11
CA PHE A 38 4.98 1.04 -14.89
C PHE A 38 4.21 0.61 -13.63
N PHE A 39 2.90 0.81 -13.60
CA PHE A 39 2.08 0.40 -12.47
C PHE A 39 1.98 -1.12 -12.35
N GLY A 40 1.90 -1.84 -13.46
CA GLY A 40 1.90 -3.30 -13.49
C GLY A 40 3.21 -3.89 -12.97
N ILE A 41 4.35 -3.39 -13.40
CA ILE A 41 5.67 -3.82 -12.90
C ILE A 41 5.81 -3.50 -11.41
N ARG A 42 5.41 -2.30 -11.00
CA ARG A 42 5.46 -1.91 -9.58
C ARG A 42 4.60 -2.82 -8.70
N ALA A 43 3.39 -3.16 -9.14
CA ALA A 43 2.49 -4.08 -8.43
C ALA A 43 3.09 -5.50 -8.33
N LEU A 44 3.67 -5.99 -9.42
CA LEU A 44 4.33 -7.30 -9.47
C LEU A 44 5.54 -7.36 -8.54
N VAL A 45 6.41 -6.34 -8.56
CA VAL A 45 7.58 -6.26 -7.67
C VAL A 45 7.14 -6.19 -6.20
N ARG A 46 6.08 -5.45 -5.89
CA ARG A 46 5.53 -5.38 -4.53
C ARG A 46 5.03 -6.74 -4.07
N LYS A 47 4.23 -7.42 -4.89
CA LYS A 47 3.74 -8.77 -4.59
C LYS A 47 4.89 -9.76 -4.36
N PHE A 48 5.88 -9.77 -5.24
CA PHE A 48 7.04 -10.65 -5.13
C PHE A 48 7.85 -10.40 -3.84
N LYS A 49 8.07 -9.15 -3.47
CA LYS A 49 8.72 -8.80 -2.20
C LYS A 49 7.91 -9.25 -0.98
N ARG A 50 6.60 -9.07 -1.03
CA ARG A 50 5.68 -9.53 0.01
C ARG A 50 5.76 -11.05 0.17
N ASP A 51 5.62 -11.80 -0.89
CA ASP A 51 5.68 -13.28 -0.86
C ASP A 51 7.00 -13.80 -0.27
N ILE A 52 8.14 -13.16 -0.62
CA ILE A 52 9.44 -13.49 -0.03
C ILE A 52 9.45 -13.20 1.49
N ARG A 53 8.91 -12.05 1.93
CA ARG A 53 8.88 -11.68 3.34
C ARG A 53 7.96 -12.58 4.16
N GLU A 54 6.82 -12.96 3.62
CA GLU A 54 5.92 -13.92 4.25
C GLU A 54 6.61 -15.27 4.47
N GLY A 55 7.35 -15.78 3.47
CA GLY A 55 8.14 -16.99 3.63
C GLY A 55 9.27 -16.88 4.68
N GLN A 56 9.93 -15.72 4.75
CA GLN A 56 10.98 -15.46 5.74
C GLN A 56 10.44 -15.23 7.16
N ALA A 57 9.19 -14.83 7.30
CA ALA A 57 8.56 -14.56 8.58
C ALA A 57 8.41 -15.82 9.46
N LEU A 58 8.41 -17.01 8.86
CA LEU A 58 8.37 -18.28 9.58
C LEU A 58 9.70 -18.58 10.33
N THR A 59 10.78 -17.86 10.00
CA THR A 59 12.08 -18.06 10.64
C THR A 59 12.23 -17.12 11.84
N GLU A 60 12.35 -17.68 13.02
CA GLU A 60 12.58 -16.93 14.25
C GLU A 60 13.86 -16.08 14.16
N GLY A 61 13.80 -14.84 14.66
CA GLY A 61 14.92 -13.90 14.59
C GLY A 61 15.13 -13.23 13.21
N ASN A 62 14.35 -13.61 12.19
CA ASN A 62 14.37 -12.92 10.91
C ASN A 62 13.66 -11.56 11.00
N PRO A 63 14.15 -10.50 10.33
CA PRO A 63 13.48 -9.20 10.28
C PRO A 63 12.01 -9.28 9.84
N ALA A 64 11.68 -10.20 8.94
CA ALA A 64 10.30 -10.40 8.48
C ALA A 64 9.40 -11.01 9.56
N ASN A 65 9.95 -11.86 10.45
CA ASN A 65 9.19 -12.39 11.59
C ASN A 65 8.79 -11.27 12.56
N PHE A 66 9.73 -10.40 12.92
CA PHE A 66 9.41 -9.23 13.75
C PHE A 66 8.41 -8.30 13.06
N ALA A 67 8.56 -8.07 11.75
CA ALA A 67 7.65 -7.22 11.00
C ALA A 67 6.22 -7.77 10.98
N ILE A 68 6.03 -9.07 10.74
CA ILE A 68 4.69 -9.70 10.76
C ILE A 68 4.08 -9.63 12.16
N ARG A 69 4.86 -9.84 13.23
CA ARG A 69 4.36 -9.73 14.60
C ARG A 69 3.88 -8.31 14.92
N LEU A 70 4.57 -7.28 14.40
CA LEU A 70 4.12 -5.90 14.51
C LEU A 70 2.83 -5.65 13.73
N VAL A 71 2.72 -6.18 12.51
CA VAL A 71 1.46 -6.12 11.74
C VAL A 71 0.31 -6.75 12.51
N MET A 72 0.52 -7.96 13.03
CA MET A 72 -0.49 -8.67 13.82
C MET A 72 -0.91 -7.91 15.08
N ALA A 73 0.03 -7.20 15.73
CA ALA A 73 -0.29 -6.38 16.89
C ALA A 73 -1.17 -5.16 16.54
N PHE A 74 -0.99 -4.58 15.35
CA PHE A 74 -1.87 -3.50 14.86
C PHE A 74 -3.23 -4.01 14.37
N GLU A 75 -3.29 -5.23 13.80
CA GLU A 75 -4.51 -5.82 13.25
C GLU A 75 -5.27 -6.67 14.26
N ASN A 76 -4.81 -6.74 15.51
CA ASN A 76 -5.44 -7.57 16.52
C ASN A 76 -6.78 -6.99 16.93
N ASP A 77 -7.84 -7.47 16.28
CA ASP A 77 -9.22 -7.30 16.71
C ASP A 77 -9.41 -8.05 18.04
N ASN A 78 -9.06 -7.41 19.15
CA ASN A 78 -9.38 -7.94 20.47
C ASN A 78 -10.85 -8.33 20.52
N ALA A 79 -11.19 -9.39 21.27
CA ALA A 79 -12.56 -9.92 21.42
C ALA A 79 -13.62 -8.88 21.86
N PHE A 80 -13.19 -7.66 22.17
CA PHE A 80 -14.00 -6.48 22.45
C PHE A 80 -13.93 -5.42 21.32
N GLY A 81 -13.36 -5.75 20.16
CA GLY A 81 -13.33 -4.99 18.91
C GLY A 81 -12.61 -3.64 19.02
N TRP A 82 -11.66 -3.38 18.13
CA TRP A 82 -11.04 -2.07 17.87
C TRP A 82 -9.89 -1.71 18.81
N GLY A 83 -8.69 -1.97 18.40
CA GLY A 83 -7.48 -1.47 19.04
C GLY A 83 -6.23 -2.26 18.71
N THR A 84 -5.09 -1.62 18.92
CA THR A 84 -3.77 -2.21 18.83
C THR A 84 -3.51 -3.06 20.08
N ASP A 85 -2.82 -4.20 19.93
CA ASP A 85 -2.25 -4.96 21.05
C ASP A 85 -0.91 -4.35 21.44
N GLU A 86 -0.96 -3.33 22.30
CA GLU A 86 0.22 -2.55 22.71
C GLU A 86 1.24 -3.43 23.44
N GLU A 87 0.80 -4.41 24.23
CA GLU A 87 1.70 -5.31 24.96
C GLU A 87 2.52 -6.15 23.98
N SER A 88 1.88 -6.77 23.00
CA SER A 88 2.56 -7.54 21.96
C SER A 88 3.45 -6.68 21.07
N LEU A 89 3.03 -5.45 20.81
CA LEU A 89 3.79 -4.47 20.04
C LEU A 89 5.08 -4.08 20.79
N PHE A 90 4.99 -3.65 22.03
CA PHE A 90 6.17 -3.25 22.83
C PHE A 90 7.11 -4.44 23.06
N ARG A 91 6.58 -5.61 23.42
CA ARG A 91 7.37 -6.84 23.56
C ARG A 91 8.12 -7.18 22.27
N THR A 92 7.49 -7.02 21.11
CA THR A 92 8.14 -7.28 19.83
C THR A 92 9.22 -6.24 19.54
N LEU A 93 8.98 -4.97 19.81
CA LEU A 93 9.99 -3.91 19.68
C LEU A 93 11.19 -4.17 20.60
N GLU A 94 10.97 -4.57 21.85
CA GLU A 94 12.04 -4.89 22.82
C GLU A 94 12.91 -6.06 22.37
N GLN A 95 12.32 -7.09 21.80
CA GLN A 95 13.02 -8.28 21.31
C GLN A 95 13.93 -8.03 20.11
N ILE A 96 13.78 -6.94 19.39
CA ILE A 96 14.68 -6.57 18.31
C ILE A 96 16.03 -6.17 18.90
N PRO A 97 17.13 -6.92 18.61
CA PRO A 97 18.35 -6.81 19.40
C PRO A 97 19.19 -5.55 19.13
N THR A 98 19.15 -5.00 17.92
CA THR A 98 20.04 -3.91 17.50
C THR A 98 19.36 -2.88 16.61
N ALA A 99 19.91 -1.67 16.54
CA ALA A 99 19.48 -0.65 15.61
C ALA A 99 19.60 -1.09 14.13
N SER A 100 20.62 -1.90 13.80
CA SER A 100 20.78 -2.48 12.47
C SER A 100 19.63 -3.43 12.14
N MET A 101 19.25 -4.29 13.09
CA MET A 101 18.10 -5.19 12.93
C MET A 101 16.80 -4.39 12.82
N MET A 102 16.61 -3.35 13.64
CA MET A 102 15.44 -2.47 13.58
C MET A 102 15.25 -1.85 12.19
N ARG A 103 16.34 -1.37 11.56
CA ARG A 103 16.26 -0.86 10.17
C ARG A 103 15.85 -1.95 9.15
N LYS A 104 16.24 -3.21 9.37
CA LYS A 104 15.81 -4.34 8.52
C LYS A 104 14.35 -4.67 8.76
N VAL A 105 13.88 -4.63 10.00
CA VAL A 105 12.46 -4.83 10.36
C VAL A 105 11.58 -3.74 9.72
N GLN A 106 11.98 -2.48 9.81
CA GLN A 106 11.25 -1.38 9.16
C GLN A 106 11.14 -1.55 7.63
N ARG A 107 12.19 -2.07 6.98
CA ARG A 107 12.14 -2.40 5.55
C ARG A 107 11.23 -3.57 5.27
N ALA A 108 11.31 -4.63 6.07
CA ALA A 108 10.44 -5.79 5.94
C ALA A 108 8.96 -5.40 6.14
N TYR A 109 8.66 -4.57 7.14
CA TYR A 109 7.33 -4.03 7.39
C TYR A 109 6.79 -3.26 6.17
N ARG A 110 7.61 -2.41 5.58
CA ARG A 110 7.23 -1.66 4.38
C ARG A 110 7.01 -2.57 3.17
N ASP A 111 7.80 -3.63 3.04
CA ASP A 111 7.65 -4.59 1.95
C ASP A 111 6.35 -5.41 2.11
N LEU A 112 5.92 -5.69 3.34
CA LEU A 112 4.67 -6.40 3.67
C LEU A 112 3.45 -5.50 3.52
N GLU A 113 3.44 -4.36 4.22
CA GLU A 113 2.26 -3.51 4.35
C GLU A 113 2.20 -2.38 3.30
N GLY A 114 3.32 -2.04 2.69
CA GLY A 114 3.42 -0.87 1.81
C GLY A 114 3.38 0.46 2.56
N ARG A 115 3.31 0.42 3.90
CA ARG A 115 3.27 1.57 4.81
C ARG A 115 4.56 1.68 5.61
N ASN A 116 4.76 2.79 6.31
CA ASN A 116 5.92 3.01 7.16
C ASN A 116 5.57 2.70 8.62
N LEU A 117 6.33 1.80 9.27
CA LEU A 117 6.13 1.44 10.67
C LEU A 117 6.06 2.68 11.60
N ALA A 118 6.91 3.69 11.38
CA ALA A 118 6.88 4.89 12.23
C ALA A 118 5.58 5.70 12.06
N ALA A 119 5.00 5.72 10.86
CA ALA A 119 3.72 6.37 10.61
C ALA A 119 2.57 5.59 11.26
N ASP A 120 2.59 4.26 11.17
CA ASP A 120 1.55 3.44 11.78
C ASP A 120 1.63 3.51 13.32
N LEU A 121 2.83 3.48 13.92
CA LEU A 121 3.01 3.74 15.35
C LEU A 121 2.43 5.09 15.79
N GLN A 122 2.62 6.13 14.99
CA GLN A 122 2.10 7.47 15.30
C GLN A 122 0.57 7.56 15.17
N ASN A 123 -0.02 6.81 14.27
CA ASN A 123 -1.46 6.84 13.99
C ASN A 123 -2.27 5.96 14.94
N GLU A 124 -1.68 4.83 15.36
CA GLU A 124 -2.39 3.79 16.12
C GLU A 124 -2.16 3.91 17.64
N LEU A 125 -1.08 4.55 18.07
CA LEU A 125 -0.75 4.69 19.48
C LEU A 125 -1.13 6.07 20.02
N THR A 126 -1.48 6.13 21.30
CA THR A 126 -1.58 7.39 22.02
C THR A 126 -0.22 8.11 22.08
N THR A 127 -0.22 9.40 22.41
CA THR A 127 1.02 10.18 22.51
C THR A 127 2.02 9.58 23.51
N GLU A 128 1.54 9.03 24.61
CA GLU A 128 2.36 8.40 25.65
C GLU A 128 2.95 7.07 25.18
N GLU A 129 2.14 6.22 24.59
CA GLU A 129 2.58 4.94 24.02
C GLU A 129 3.55 5.12 22.87
N PHE A 130 3.31 6.11 22.01
CA PHE A 130 4.24 6.46 20.94
C PHE A 130 5.60 6.95 21.48
N ALA A 131 5.60 7.71 22.59
CA ALA A 131 6.83 8.11 23.24
C ALA A 131 7.61 6.89 23.78
N ILE A 132 6.92 5.93 24.42
CA ILE A 132 7.51 4.66 24.89
C ILE A 132 8.09 3.87 23.71
N ALA A 133 7.33 3.67 22.62
CA ALA A 133 7.81 2.98 21.43
C ALA A 133 9.10 3.63 20.86
N ASN A 134 9.12 4.96 20.77
CA ASN A 134 10.29 5.71 20.31
C ASN A 134 11.49 5.54 21.23
N GLU A 135 11.29 5.50 22.54
CA GLU A 135 12.37 5.28 23.51
C GLU A 135 12.96 3.86 23.33
N ILE A 136 12.12 2.83 23.22
CA ILE A 136 12.56 1.46 22.95
C ILE A 136 13.38 1.42 21.65
N ILE A 137 12.91 2.05 20.57
CA ILE A 137 13.62 2.08 19.29
C ILE A 137 14.95 2.81 19.38
N LYS A 138 15.01 3.96 20.06
CA LYS A 138 16.22 4.78 20.23
C LYS A 138 17.25 4.14 21.16
N SER A 139 16.82 3.33 22.11
CA SER A 139 17.71 2.62 23.03
C SER A 139 18.55 1.53 22.36
N LYS A 140 18.16 1.08 21.15
CA LYS A 140 18.87 0.05 20.38
C LYS A 140 20.25 0.57 19.95
N ARG A 141 21.30 -0.16 20.26
CA ARG A 141 22.69 0.12 19.87
C ARG A 141 23.13 -0.75 18.67
#